data_02111f6ce517bf1a7edd7a1c4b54c542
#
_entry.id   02111f6ce517bf1a7edd7a1c4b54c542
#
_cell.length_a   1.000
_cell.length_b   1.000
_cell.length_c   1.000
_cell.angle_alpha   90.00
_cell.angle_beta   90.00
_cell.angle_gamma   90.00
#
_symmetry.space_group_name_H-M   'P 1'
#
loop_
_entity.id
_entity.type
_entity.pdbx_description
1 polymer ?
#
loop_
_entity_poly.entity_id
_entity_poly.type
_entity_poly.pdbx_seq_one_letter_code
_entity_poly.pdbx_strand_id
1 'polypeptide(L)'
;PEVRVSSMWLGGTRTPVNEGGINIKLKPLDERDRSMTEIMADLRKKFSDIGTMQVGVVTNQGGRNDPRPVQIGLRGSDLKKLTGYANDLAERIRQVPGATDVEVVGISPEPEIVVRLNQLKASQLGLDNTEVGKVVQYAFQGKSTSHSYTIGNDDYDIILQMGKDDRRTLSDVQNLRVSTTNGTFVRLGDIADVTLSSGPTRIGREGRQRQIAVYANAAGISSGELLSEIQNKIIPDMNMEIGYNYKLIGDSDMMGRVFKEIAKAVILAIILIYMVLGAEFESFRQPLVIMMSLPFAVIGAVLALLLANQTANMMSLIGFTMLLGLVTKNAILLVDYANQARDRGKDVKSAILEACSLRLRPICMTTLSTILGMLPVALGLGAGA
;
A
#
# COMPACT_ATOMS: atom_id res chain seq x y z
N PRO A 1 17.60 -22.13 -5.34
CA PRO A 1 17.02 -23.14 -6.23
C PRO A 1 15.60 -22.78 -6.68
N GLU A 2 14.83 -22.05 -5.87
CA GLU A 2 13.42 -21.70 -6.14
C GLU A 2 13.25 -20.40 -6.95
N VAL A 3 14.33 -19.66 -7.18
CA VAL A 3 14.30 -18.44 -7.99
C VAL A 3 14.37 -18.79 -9.47
N ARG A 4 13.41 -18.27 -10.25
CA ARG A 4 13.39 -18.41 -11.70
C ARG A 4 14.16 -17.29 -12.39
N VAL A 5 13.87 -16.05 -12.00
CA VAL A 5 14.50 -14.85 -12.57
C VAL A 5 14.66 -13.82 -11.46
N SER A 6 15.76 -13.11 -11.47
CA SER A 6 15.96 -11.92 -10.65
C SER A 6 16.36 -10.74 -11.52
N SER A 7 15.83 -9.57 -11.22
CA SER A 7 16.23 -8.30 -11.82
C SER A 7 16.52 -7.29 -10.73
N MET A 8 17.60 -6.54 -10.88
CA MET A 8 18.04 -5.53 -9.94
C MET A 8 18.00 -4.15 -10.60
N TRP A 9 17.60 -3.17 -9.84
CA TRP A 9 17.73 -1.75 -10.20
C TRP A 9 18.36 -0.99 -9.02
N LEU A 10 19.11 0.05 -9.32
CA LEU A 10 19.76 0.92 -8.34
C LEU A 10 19.66 2.36 -8.82
N GLY A 11 19.06 3.21 -8.00
CA GLY A 11 18.81 4.60 -8.38
C GLY A 11 17.94 4.78 -9.63
N GLY A 12 17.74 5.99 -10.05
CA GLY A 12 17.02 6.32 -11.29
C GLY A 12 16.64 7.80 -11.34
N THR A 13 15.99 8.21 -12.43
CA THR A 13 15.55 9.61 -12.59
C THR A 13 14.51 10.08 -11.56
N ARG A 14 13.86 9.14 -10.87
CA ARG A 14 12.81 9.41 -9.88
C ARG A 14 13.06 8.76 -8.52
N THR A 15 14.11 7.98 -8.41
CA THR A 15 14.51 7.27 -7.18
C THR A 15 15.89 7.73 -6.76
N PRO A 16 16.13 7.95 -5.46
CA PRO A 16 17.43 8.29 -4.92
C PRO A 16 18.51 7.29 -5.32
N VAL A 17 19.75 7.76 -5.44
CA VAL A 17 20.90 6.92 -5.85
C VAL A 17 21.28 5.87 -4.79
N ASN A 18 20.86 6.08 -3.54
CA ASN A 18 21.05 5.18 -2.41
C ASN A 18 19.88 4.21 -2.20
N GLU A 19 18.88 4.25 -3.07
CA GLU A 19 17.75 3.33 -3.06
C GLU A 19 17.85 2.35 -4.23
N GLY A 20 17.52 1.09 -3.99
CA GLY A 20 17.51 0.05 -5.01
C GLY A 20 16.55 -1.07 -4.66
N GLY A 21 16.31 -1.94 -5.61
CA GLY A 21 15.44 -3.08 -5.39
C GLY A 21 15.84 -4.29 -6.23
N ILE A 22 15.54 -5.46 -5.69
CA ILE A 22 15.70 -6.73 -6.37
C ILE A 22 14.33 -7.35 -6.54
N ASN A 23 13.87 -7.46 -7.77
CA ASN A 23 12.65 -8.20 -8.09
C ASN A 23 13.01 -9.67 -8.28
N ILE A 24 12.43 -10.53 -7.46
CA ILE A 24 12.66 -11.97 -7.51
C ILE A 24 11.38 -12.64 -7.99
N LYS A 25 11.44 -13.28 -9.15
CA LYS A 25 10.36 -14.13 -9.65
C LYS A 25 10.63 -15.57 -9.25
N LEU A 26 9.76 -16.14 -8.43
CA LEU A 26 9.85 -17.52 -8.00
C LEU A 26 9.36 -18.47 -9.10
N LYS A 27 9.77 -19.72 -9.04
CA LYS A 27 9.21 -20.81 -9.81
C LYS A 27 7.72 -21.01 -9.47
N PRO A 28 6.90 -21.62 -10.35
CA PRO A 28 5.55 -22.04 -10.01
C PRO A 28 5.50 -22.89 -8.74
N LEU A 29 4.34 -22.98 -8.10
CA LEU A 29 4.18 -23.64 -6.80
C LEU A 29 4.45 -25.14 -6.87
N ASP A 30 4.16 -25.75 -7.99
CA ASP A 30 4.41 -27.16 -8.33
C ASP A 30 5.89 -27.52 -8.56
N GLU A 31 6.74 -26.52 -8.82
CA GLU A 31 8.18 -26.67 -9.03
C GLU A 31 9.03 -26.26 -7.82
N ARG A 32 8.41 -25.98 -6.67
CA ARG A 32 9.12 -25.53 -5.44
C ARG A 32 8.52 -26.14 -4.18
N ASP A 33 9.38 -26.42 -3.21
CA ASP A 33 8.97 -27.05 -1.95
C ASP A 33 8.49 -26.05 -0.90
N ARG A 34 8.94 -24.78 -0.98
CA ARG A 34 8.62 -23.73 0.01
C ARG A 34 7.60 -22.73 -0.51
N SER A 35 6.71 -22.31 0.39
CA SER A 35 5.76 -21.21 0.13
C SER A 35 6.47 -19.87 -0.02
N MET A 36 5.81 -18.89 -0.63
CA MET A 36 6.33 -17.52 -0.75
C MET A 36 6.59 -16.90 0.63
N THR A 37 5.69 -17.14 1.59
CA THR A 37 5.80 -16.61 2.96
C THR A 37 7.00 -17.17 3.71
N GLU A 38 7.32 -18.46 3.55
CA GLU A 38 8.51 -19.08 4.13
C GLU A 38 9.80 -18.54 3.52
N ILE A 39 9.83 -18.34 2.20
CA ILE A 39 10.98 -17.74 1.51
C ILE A 39 11.19 -16.30 1.98
N MET A 40 10.11 -15.51 2.11
CA MET A 40 10.19 -14.15 2.64
C MET A 40 10.72 -14.11 4.08
N ALA A 41 10.27 -15.02 4.94
CA ALA A 41 10.76 -15.12 6.32
C ALA A 41 12.26 -15.47 6.38
N ASP A 42 12.71 -16.41 5.56
CA ASP A 42 14.13 -16.79 5.44
C ASP A 42 14.98 -15.62 4.92
N LEU A 43 14.49 -14.88 3.92
CA LEU A 43 15.18 -13.70 3.40
C LEU A 43 15.28 -12.59 4.46
N ARG A 44 14.20 -12.30 5.20
CA ARG A 44 14.25 -11.32 6.30
C ARG A 44 15.30 -11.69 7.33
N LYS A 45 15.36 -12.97 7.71
CA LYS A 45 16.36 -13.45 8.66
C LYS A 45 17.79 -13.30 8.13
N LYS A 46 18.02 -13.55 6.84
CA LYS A 46 19.36 -13.38 6.22
C LYS A 46 19.76 -11.92 6.05
N PHE A 47 18.80 -11.04 5.82
CA PHE A 47 19.07 -9.61 5.64
C PHE A 47 19.13 -8.83 6.97
N SER A 48 18.63 -9.39 8.08
CA SER A 48 18.72 -8.73 9.40
C SER A 48 20.17 -8.49 9.85
N ASP A 49 21.12 -9.29 9.36
CA ASP A 49 22.53 -9.17 9.71
C ASP A 49 23.28 -8.09 8.89
N ILE A 50 22.62 -7.49 7.89
CA ILE A 50 23.21 -6.42 7.08
C ILE A 50 22.96 -5.07 7.78
N GLY A 51 23.82 -4.74 8.75
CA GLY A 51 23.64 -3.54 9.60
C GLY A 51 23.78 -2.18 8.91
N THR A 52 24.22 -2.14 7.64
CA THR A 52 24.46 -0.89 6.89
C THR A 52 23.31 -0.46 5.97
N MET A 53 22.31 -1.33 5.78
CA MET A 53 21.18 -1.08 4.88
C MET A 53 19.86 -1.44 5.54
N GLN A 54 18.83 -0.65 5.27
CA GLN A 54 17.45 -1.04 5.56
C GLN A 54 16.92 -1.90 4.39
N VAL A 55 16.57 -3.14 4.67
CA VAL A 55 16.04 -4.07 3.66
C VAL A 55 14.62 -4.45 4.04
N GLY A 56 13.67 -4.11 3.17
CA GLY A 56 12.28 -4.58 3.25
C GLY A 56 12.05 -5.74 2.29
N VAL A 57 11.43 -6.81 2.76
CA VAL A 57 11.04 -7.96 1.92
C VAL A 57 9.54 -7.92 1.72
N VAL A 58 9.10 -7.52 0.53
CA VAL A 58 7.70 -7.26 0.21
C VAL A 58 7.25 -8.05 -1.02
N THR A 59 5.96 -8.30 -1.15
CA THR A 59 5.39 -8.91 -2.35
C THR A 59 5.16 -7.85 -3.41
N ASN A 60 5.63 -8.09 -4.64
CA ASN A 60 5.33 -7.18 -5.75
C ASN A 60 3.95 -7.51 -6.33
N GLN A 61 2.95 -6.69 -6.04
CA GLN A 61 1.59 -6.84 -6.56
C GLN A 61 1.38 -6.13 -7.92
N GLY A 62 2.46 -5.72 -8.58
CA GLY A 62 2.39 -5.12 -9.93
C GLY A 62 1.82 -3.69 -9.99
N GLY A 63 1.69 -3.03 -8.84
CA GLY A 63 1.16 -1.67 -8.72
C GLY A 63 2.25 -0.61 -8.51
N ARG A 64 1.86 0.66 -8.68
CA ARG A 64 2.72 1.83 -8.37
C ARG A 64 2.82 2.13 -6.87
N ASN A 65 1.99 1.49 -6.05
CA ASN A 65 1.91 1.72 -4.61
C ASN A 65 2.77 0.71 -3.86
N ASP A 66 3.29 1.13 -2.72
CA ASP A 66 3.99 0.24 -1.81
C ASP A 66 3.04 -0.89 -1.37
N PRO A 67 3.45 -2.16 -1.44
CA PRO A 67 2.59 -3.30 -1.13
C PRO A 67 2.40 -3.55 0.37
N ARG A 68 3.01 -2.75 1.24
CA ARG A 68 2.84 -2.90 2.69
C ARG A 68 1.43 -2.47 3.11
N PRO A 69 0.68 -3.32 3.84
CA PRO A 69 -0.73 -3.08 4.14
C PRO A 69 -0.95 -1.97 5.17
N VAL A 70 0.01 -1.73 6.08
CA VAL A 70 -0.10 -0.67 7.07
C VAL A 70 0.65 0.56 6.59
N GLN A 71 -0.09 1.63 6.33
CA GLN A 71 0.43 2.88 5.79
C GLN A 71 -0.17 4.07 6.53
N ILE A 72 0.67 4.82 7.22
CA ILE A 72 0.25 5.95 8.06
C ILE A 72 0.99 7.20 7.60
N GLY A 73 0.25 8.21 7.17
CA GLY A 73 0.78 9.52 6.81
C GLY A 73 0.69 10.50 7.98
N LEU A 74 1.83 10.98 8.46
CA LEU A 74 1.91 12.06 9.42
C LEU A 74 1.99 13.40 8.68
N ARG A 75 1.27 14.41 9.15
CA ARG A 75 1.17 15.72 8.50
C ARG A 75 1.49 16.84 9.48
N GLY A 76 2.14 17.87 8.98
CA GLY A 76 2.48 19.04 9.78
C GLY A 76 3.22 20.12 8.99
N SER A 77 3.46 21.26 9.63
CA SER A 77 4.10 22.41 8.99
C SER A 77 5.62 22.35 9.02
N ASP A 78 6.21 21.88 10.12
CA ASP A 78 7.66 21.79 10.30
C ASP A 78 8.17 20.40 9.97
N LEU A 79 9.11 20.33 9.00
CA LEU A 79 9.66 19.05 8.52
C LEU A 79 10.50 18.35 9.60
N LYS A 80 11.26 19.11 10.40
CA LYS A 80 12.15 18.53 11.42
C LYS A 80 11.36 17.87 12.54
N LYS A 81 10.32 18.54 13.04
CA LYS A 81 9.41 17.97 14.05
C LYS A 81 8.65 16.76 13.47
N LEU A 82 8.17 16.90 12.24
CA LEU A 82 7.44 15.83 11.57
C LEU A 82 8.32 14.57 11.37
N THR A 83 9.61 14.76 11.06
CA THR A 83 10.60 13.68 11.02
C THR A 83 10.78 13.01 12.38
N GLY A 84 10.84 13.82 13.44
CA GLY A 84 10.92 13.31 14.82
C GLY A 84 9.72 12.41 15.16
N TYR A 85 8.49 12.87 14.88
CA TYR A 85 7.29 12.07 15.10
C TYR A 85 7.25 10.81 14.23
N ALA A 86 7.70 10.87 12.98
CA ALA A 86 7.72 9.71 12.11
C ALA A 86 8.71 8.64 12.59
N ASN A 87 9.88 9.05 13.07
CA ASN A 87 10.87 8.13 13.63
C ASN A 87 10.39 7.52 14.96
N ASP A 88 9.78 8.32 15.85
CA ASP A 88 9.19 7.81 17.10
C ASP A 88 8.07 6.81 16.83
N LEU A 89 7.18 7.12 15.86
CA LEU A 89 6.14 6.20 15.43
C LEU A 89 6.73 4.89 14.90
N ALA A 90 7.72 4.98 14.02
CA ALA A 90 8.36 3.80 13.44
C ALA A 90 9.03 2.93 14.50
N GLU A 91 9.71 3.54 15.48
CA GLU A 91 10.35 2.81 16.58
C GLU A 91 9.34 2.08 17.45
N ARG A 92 8.25 2.74 17.83
CA ARG A 92 7.17 2.13 18.60
C ARG A 92 6.48 1.00 17.83
N ILE A 93 6.28 1.16 16.51
CA ILE A 93 5.72 0.08 15.67
C ILE A 93 6.67 -1.12 15.62
N ARG A 94 7.99 -0.91 15.56
CA ARG A 94 8.98 -2.03 15.58
C ARG A 94 8.91 -2.86 16.86
N GLN A 95 8.45 -2.27 17.96
CA GLN A 95 8.29 -2.98 19.24
C GLN A 95 7.02 -3.83 19.30
N VAL A 96 6.07 -3.63 18.38
CA VAL A 96 4.84 -4.43 18.34
C VAL A 96 5.17 -5.84 17.81
N PRO A 97 4.83 -6.90 18.57
CA PRO A 97 5.03 -8.27 18.09
C PRO A 97 4.28 -8.51 16.79
N GLY A 98 4.99 -8.99 15.77
CA GLY A 98 4.41 -9.23 14.44
C GLY A 98 4.51 -8.05 13.47
N ALA A 99 4.96 -6.86 13.89
CA ALA A 99 5.30 -5.78 12.96
C ALA A 99 6.65 -6.06 12.29
N THR A 100 6.71 -5.96 10.97
CA THR A 100 7.93 -6.19 10.18
C THR A 100 8.07 -5.14 9.09
N ASP A 101 9.25 -5.02 8.50
CA ASP A 101 9.54 -4.13 7.37
C ASP A 101 9.11 -2.67 7.62
N VAL A 102 9.29 -2.19 8.88
CA VAL A 102 8.90 -0.84 9.28
C VAL A 102 9.86 0.19 8.70
N GLU A 103 9.34 1.10 7.91
CA GLU A 103 10.12 2.11 7.19
C GLU A 103 9.46 3.48 7.25
N VAL A 104 10.29 4.52 7.41
CA VAL A 104 9.88 5.92 7.27
C VAL A 104 10.14 6.35 5.82
N VAL A 105 9.07 6.65 5.09
CA VAL A 105 9.12 6.97 3.66
C VAL A 105 8.92 8.47 3.44
N GLY A 106 9.73 9.04 2.56
CA GLY A 106 9.65 10.46 2.19
C GLY A 106 10.71 11.33 2.85
N ILE A 107 11.66 10.70 3.58
CA ILE A 107 12.86 11.35 4.11
C ILE A 107 14.04 10.39 3.91
N SER A 108 14.53 10.30 2.71
CA SER A 108 15.88 9.76 2.50
C SER A 108 16.84 10.94 2.48
N PRO A 109 17.64 11.16 3.53
CA PRO A 109 18.66 12.18 3.47
C PRO A 109 19.74 11.72 2.50
N GLU A 110 19.93 12.45 1.43
CA GLU A 110 21.06 12.23 0.53
C GLU A 110 22.19 13.22 0.83
N PRO A 111 23.45 12.78 0.71
CA PRO A 111 24.57 13.70 0.78
C PRO A 111 24.47 14.68 -0.40
N GLU A 112 24.46 15.96 -0.09
CA GLU A 112 24.41 17.05 -1.08
C GLU A 112 25.56 18.02 -0.85
N ILE A 113 26.06 18.60 -1.92
CA ILE A 113 27.01 19.72 -1.84
C ILE A 113 26.22 21.02 -1.96
N VAL A 114 26.23 21.79 -0.87
CA VAL A 114 25.56 23.09 -0.80
C VAL A 114 26.57 24.19 -1.13
N VAL A 115 26.25 25.00 -2.13
CA VAL A 115 27.04 26.16 -2.52
C VAL A 115 26.30 27.41 -2.10
N ARG A 116 26.85 28.13 -1.13
CA ARG A 116 26.29 29.41 -0.63
C ARG A 116 27.17 30.57 -1.10
N LEU A 117 26.69 31.34 -2.07
CA LEU A 117 27.40 32.47 -2.62
C LEU A 117 27.50 33.59 -1.57
N ASN A 118 28.72 34.13 -1.37
CA ASN A 118 28.91 35.36 -0.62
C ASN A 118 28.58 36.56 -1.53
N GLN A 119 27.39 37.12 -1.33
CA GLN A 119 26.85 38.16 -2.22
C GLN A 119 27.74 39.43 -2.30
N LEU A 120 28.43 39.81 -1.22
CA LEU A 120 29.32 40.97 -1.23
C LEU A 120 30.53 40.73 -2.10
N LYS A 121 31.19 39.59 -1.96
CA LYS A 121 32.34 39.24 -2.80
C LYS A 121 31.95 39.03 -4.26
N ALA A 122 30.81 38.37 -4.50
CA ALA A 122 30.35 38.12 -5.86
C ALA A 122 29.98 39.41 -6.61
N SER A 123 29.25 40.33 -5.94
CA SER A 123 28.84 41.61 -6.55
C SER A 123 30.03 42.51 -6.87
N GLN A 124 31.11 42.49 -6.07
CA GLN A 124 32.35 43.22 -6.38
C GLN A 124 33.02 42.72 -7.65
N LEU A 125 32.77 41.46 -8.02
CA LEU A 125 33.31 40.82 -9.22
C LEU A 125 32.30 40.83 -10.40
N GLY A 126 31.15 41.47 -10.21
CA GLY A 126 30.04 41.53 -11.17
C GLY A 126 29.32 40.20 -11.38
N LEU A 127 29.36 39.31 -10.38
CA LEU A 127 28.71 37.98 -10.43
C LEU A 127 27.42 37.98 -9.64
N ASP A 128 26.40 37.33 -10.18
CA ASP A 128 25.13 37.05 -9.50
C ASP A 128 24.90 35.55 -9.28
N ASN A 129 23.87 35.21 -8.51
CA ASN A 129 23.47 33.82 -8.24
C ASN A 129 23.11 33.05 -9.51
N THR A 130 22.58 33.73 -10.52
CA THR A 130 22.14 33.11 -11.78
C THR A 130 23.32 32.67 -12.63
N GLU A 131 24.34 33.54 -12.72
CA GLU A 131 25.53 33.24 -13.50
C GLU A 131 26.37 32.13 -12.88
N VAL A 132 26.61 32.21 -11.54
CA VAL A 132 27.31 31.16 -10.83
C VAL A 132 26.53 29.84 -10.87
N GLY A 133 25.21 29.90 -10.71
CA GLY A 133 24.34 28.73 -10.81
C GLY A 133 24.40 28.05 -12.19
N LYS A 134 24.42 28.81 -13.27
CA LYS A 134 24.59 28.28 -14.64
C LYS A 134 25.95 27.58 -14.83
N VAL A 135 27.03 28.17 -14.32
CA VAL A 135 28.35 27.55 -14.41
C VAL A 135 28.41 26.22 -13.68
N VAL A 136 27.86 26.17 -12.44
CA VAL A 136 27.77 24.93 -11.66
C VAL A 136 26.89 23.90 -12.37
N GLN A 137 25.74 24.32 -12.89
CA GLN A 137 24.83 23.43 -13.62
C GLN A 137 25.53 22.82 -14.85
N TYR A 138 26.19 23.64 -15.67
CA TYR A 138 26.88 23.16 -16.88
C TYR A 138 28.05 22.25 -16.55
N ALA A 139 28.78 22.54 -15.47
CA ALA A 139 29.90 21.73 -15.04
C ALA A 139 29.46 20.32 -14.58
N PHE A 140 28.40 20.24 -13.75
CA PHE A 140 28.01 19.00 -13.11
C PHE A 140 26.86 18.26 -13.81
N GLN A 141 25.80 18.96 -14.19
CA GLN A 141 24.64 18.34 -14.87
C GLN A 141 24.85 18.21 -16.38
N GLY A 142 25.64 19.11 -16.93
CA GLY A 142 25.81 19.26 -18.37
C GLY A 142 24.76 20.15 -19.01
N LYS A 143 25.09 20.68 -20.15
CA LYS A 143 24.19 21.43 -21.02
C LYS A 143 24.17 20.81 -22.40
N SER A 144 23.01 20.43 -22.90
CA SER A 144 22.83 20.13 -24.31
C SER A 144 23.03 21.41 -25.11
N THR A 145 23.84 21.36 -26.14
CA THR A 145 23.99 22.45 -27.08
C THR A 145 22.75 22.55 -27.96
N SER A 146 22.56 23.72 -28.58
CA SER A 146 21.48 23.92 -29.56
C SER A 146 21.73 23.21 -30.90
N HIS A 147 22.87 22.58 -31.04
CA HIS A 147 23.27 21.87 -32.26
C HIS A 147 23.39 20.39 -31.96
N SER A 148 22.79 19.58 -32.78
CA SER A 148 22.95 18.12 -32.80
C SER A 148 24.05 17.71 -33.75
N TYR A 149 24.62 16.54 -33.52
CA TYR A 149 25.60 15.92 -34.44
C TYR A 149 24.90 14.80 -35.19
N THR A 150 24.74 14.95 -36.52
CA THR A 150 24.04 14.01 -37.38
C THR A 150 24.95 12.93 -37.91
N ILE A 151 24.69 11.68 -37.70
CA ILE A 151 25.35 10.52 -38.31
C ILE A 151 24.34 9.73 -39.11
N GLY A 152 24.43 9.79 -40.43
CA GLY A 152 23.44 9.13 -41.29
C GLY A 152 22.05 9.77 -41.16
N ASN A 153 21.09 9.04 -40.61
CA ASN A 153 19.74 9.52 -40.36
C ASN A 153 19.43 9.82 -38.89
N ASP A 154 20.43 9.69 -38.01
CA ASP A 154 20.24 9.85 -36.55
C ASP A 154 20.91 11.11 -36.05
N ASP A 155 20.19 11.89 -35.25
CA ASP A 155 20.69 13.11 -34.61
C ASP A 155 21.08 12.82 -33.16
N TYR A 156 22.27 13.21 -32.78
CA TYR A 156 22.83 13.06 -31.43
C TYR A 156 22.99 14.40 -30.74
N ASP A 157 22.50 14.51 -29.51
CA ASP A 157 22.71 15.70 -28.70
C ASP A 157 24.17 15.83 -28.27
N ILE A 158 24.72 17.02 -28.42
CA ILE A 158 26.05 17.34 -27.89
C ILE A 158 25.87 17.88 -26.46
N ILE A 159 26.40 17.19 -25.47
CA ILE A 159 26.36 17.61 -24.06
C ILE A 159 27.72 18.11 -23.62
N LEU A 160 27.80 19.39 -23.24
CA LEU A 160 28.97 19.99 -22.64
C LEU A 160 28.95 19.77 -21.11
N GLN A 161 29.97 19.11 -20.58
CA GLN A 161 30.05 18.75 -19.17
C GLN A 161 31.55 18.61 -18.76
N MET A 162 31.85 18.80 -17.46
CA MET A 162 33.19 18.49 -16.94
C MET A 162 33.49 16.99 -17.02
N GLY A 163 34.78 16.68 -17.16
CA GLY A 163 35.25 15.29 -17.12
C GLY A 163 34.83 14.56 -15.85
N LYS A 164 34.66 13.23 -15.95
CA LYS A 164 34.22 12.44 -14.78
C LYS A 164 35.18 12.51 -13.59
N ASP A 165 36.46 12.66 -13.89
CA ASP A 165 37.51 12.70 -12.86
C ASP A 165 37.61 14.08 -12.19
N ASP A 166 37.15 15.13 -12.84
CA ASP A 166 37.18 16.51 -12.35
C ASP A 166 35.88 16.93 -11.59
N ARG A 167 34.98 16.00 -11.29
CA ARG A 167 33.69 16.25 -10.60
C ARG A 167 33.33 15.19 -9.57
N ARG A 168 34.31 14.65 -8.83
CA ARG A 168 34.09 13.58 -7.84
C ARG A 168 34.14 14.07 -6.41
N THR A 169 34.88 15.13 -6.14
CA THR A 169 35.19 15.58 -4.79
C THR A 169 34.67 16.97 -4.49
N LEU A 170 34.53 17.28 -3.20
CA LEU A 170 34.22 18.64 -2.77
C LEU A 170 35.24 19.66 -3.27
N SER A 171 36.52 19.27 -3.34
CA SER A 171 37.59 20.11 -3.84
C SER A 171 37.42 20.48 -5.32
N ASP A 172 36.84 19.58 -6.12
CA ASP A 172 36.59 19.86 -7.54
C ASP A 172 35.54 20.96 -7.69
N VAL A 173 34.50 20.94 -6.83
CA VAL A 173 33.50 22.02 -6.78
C VAL A 173 34.12 23.34 -6.33
N GLN A 174 34.96 23.33 -5.29
CA GLN A 174 35.64 24.52 -4.79
C GLN A 174 36.59 25.13 -5.81
N ASN A 175 37.27 24.31 -6.61
CA ASN A 175 38.22 24.72 -7.63
C ASN A 175 37.58 25.10 -8.98
N LEU A 176 36.23 24.95 -9.10
CA LEU A 176 35.51 25.34 -10.31
C LEU A 176 35.79 26.82 -10.64
N ARG A 177 36.21 27.10 -11.87
CA ARG A 177 36.49 28.46 -12.32
C ARG A 177 35.25 29.13 -12.87
N VAL A 178 34.89 30.26 -12.27
CA VAL A 178 33.79 31.14 -12.72
C VAL A 178 34.37 32.36 -13.41
N SER A 179 33.90 32.69 -14.63
CA SER A 179 34.31 33.89 -15.34
C SER A 179 33.61 35.11 -14.75
N THR A 180 34.39 36.13 -14.41
CA THR A 180 33.85 37.43 -13.95
C THR A 180 33.46 38.29 -15.14
N THR A 181 32.73 39.38 -14.90
CA THR A 181 32.32 40.35 -15.94
C THR A 181 33.52 40.99 -16.64
N ASN A 182 34.66 41.07 -15.94
CA ASN A 182 35.90 41.64 -16.48
C ASN A 182 36.75 40.61 -17.27
N GLY A 183 36.23 39.39 -17.50
CA GLY A 183 36.96 38.35 -18.23
C GLY A 183 38.02 37.59 -17.42
N THR A 184 38.16 37.87 -16.13
CA THR A 184 39.07 37.11 -15.24
C THR A 184 38.36 35.90 -14.67
N PHE A 185 39.13 34.88 -14.25
CA PHE A 185 38.60 33.69 -13.65
C PHE A 185 38.84 33.65 -12.13
N VAL A 186 37.83 33.35 -11.37
CA VAL A 186 37.87 33.20 -9.90
C VAL A 186 37.43 31.79 -9.53
N ARG A 187 38.03 31.21 -8.49
CA ARG A 187 37.58 29.92 -7.99
C ARG A 187 36.28 30.08 -7.21
N LEU A 188 35.39 29.11 -7.37
CA LEU A 188 34.09 29.11 -6.66
C LEU A 188 34.29 29.17 -5.13
N GLY A 189 35.26 28.46 -4.58
CA GLY A 189 35.58 28.47 -3.16
C GLY A 189 36.04 29.84 -2.59
N ASP A 190 36.49 30.77 -3.46
CA ASP A 190 36.91 32.13 -3.03
C ASP A 190 35.69 33.06 -2.86
N ILE A 191 34.58 32.76 -3.55
CA ILE A 191 33.35 33.58 -3.59
C ILE A 191 32.16 32.91 -2.97
N ALA A 192 32.24 31.61 -2.67
CA ALA A 192 31.15 30.82 -2.08
C ALA A 192 31.67 29.92 -0.97
N ASP A 193 30.80 29.66 0.00
CA ASP A 193 30.98 28.61 1.00
C ASP A 193 30.41 27.29 0.43
N VAL A 194 31.30 26.31 0.27
CA VAL A 194 30.98 25.01 -0.34
C VAL A 194 31.12 23.95 0.72
N THR A 195 29.99 23.43 1.17
CA THR A 195 29.91 22.47 2.29
C THR A 195 29.16 21.21 1.89
N LEU A 196 29.58 20.08 2.48
CA LEU A 196 28.80 18.85 2.41
C LEU A 196 27.65 18.94 3.43
N SER A 197 26.46 18.71 2.97
CA SER A 197 25.23 18.68 3.77
C SER A 197 24.45 17.40 3.54
N SER A 198 23.41 17.22 4.26
CA SER A 198 22.45 16.15 4.04
C SER A 198 21.04 16.76 4.02
N GLY A 199 20.39 16.64 2.89
CA GLY A 199 19.07 17.23 2.66
C GLY A 199 18.04 16.18 2.23
N PRO A 200 16.73 16.44 2.44
CA PRO A 200 15.69 15.55 1.98
C PRO A 200 15.57 15.65 0.45
N THR A 201 15.76 14.55 -0.24
CA THR A 201 15.62 14.45 -1.70
C THR A 201 14.19 14.69 -2.17
N ARG A 202 13.22 14.35 -1.31
CA ARG A 202 11.80 14.47 -1.61
C ARG A 202 11.02 14.97 -0.40
N ILE A 203 10.18 15.97 -0.60
CA ILE A 203 9.24 16.46 0.41
C ILE A 203 7.83 16.18 -0.09
N GLY A 204 7.19 15.14 0.45
CA GLY A 204 5.81 14.81 0.17
C GLY A 204 4.85 15.88 0.72
N ARG A 205 3.78 16.19 -0.02
CA ARG A 205 2.69 17.03 0.46
C ARG A 205 1.35 16.42 0.10
N GLU A 206 0.42 16.48 1.04
CA GLU A 206 -0.99 16.14 0.80
C GLU A 206 -1.85 17.24 1.42
N GLY A 207 -2.83 17.75 0.64
CA GLY A 207 -3.66 18.86 1.09
C GLY A 207 -2.86 20.14 1.43
N ARG A 208 -1.76 20.41 0.75
CA ARG A 208 -0.81 21.52 0.96
C ARG A 208 0.03 21.42 2.25
N GLN A 209 -0.19 20.43 3.10
CA GLN A 209 0.65 20.17 4.27
C GLN A 209 1.77 19.19 3.91
N ARG A 210 2.93 19.33 4.56
CA ARG A 210 4.01 18.35 4.46
C ARG A 210 3.56 17.03 5.05
N GLN A 211 3.93 15.93 4.39
CA GLN A 211 3.58 14.58 4.81
C GLN A 211 4.82 13.69 4.79
N ILE A 212 4.94 12.91 5.85
CA ILE A 212 5.89 11.81 5.98
C ILE A 212 5.08 10.56 6.27
N ALA A 213 5.41 9.48 5.59
CA ALA A 213 4.68 8.23 5.76
C ALA A 213 5.52 7.21 6.55
N VAL A 214 4.84 6.43 7.37
CA VAL A 214 5.40 5.24 8.01
C VAL A 214 4.66 4.03 7.47
N TYR A 215 5.41 3.11 6.90
CA TYR A 215 4.90 1.87 6.34
C TYR A 215 5.34 0.70 7.18
N ALA A 216 4.48 -0.30 7.30
CA ALA A 216 4.79 -1.53 8.02
C ALA A 216 4.10 -2.73 7.39
N ASN A 217 4.70 -3.89 7.57
CA ASN A 217 4.13 -5.18 7.22
C ASN A 217 3.71 -5.93 8.49
N ALA A 218 2.76 -6.85 8.35
CA ALA A 218 2.32 -7.71 9.44
C ALA A 218 2.76 -9.16 9.17
N ALA A 219 3.36 -9.81 10.15
CA ALA A 219 3.76 -11.21 10.09
C ALA A 219 3.31 -11.93 11.37
N GLY A 220 2.49 -12.97 11.20
CA GLY A 220 1.92 -13.71 12.33
C GLY A 220 0.71 -13.07 13.01
N ILE A 221 0.41 -11.79 12.69
CA ILE A 221 -0.79 -11.06 13.09
C ILE A 221 -1.49 -10.49 11.87
N SER A 222 -2.76 -10.14 11.98
CA SER A 222 -3.46 -9.49 10.88
C SER A 222 -3.06 -8.01 10.75
N SER A 223 -3.11 -7.48 9.52
CA SER A 223 -2.88 -6.05 9.28
C SER A 223 -3.86 -5.16 10.04
N GLY A 224 -5.09 -5.65 10.25
CA GLY A 224 -6.13 -4.96 11.02
C GLY A 224 -5.81 -4.89 12.52
N GLU A 225 -5.27 -5.96 13.10
CA GLU A 225 -4.81 -5.97 14.50
C GLU A 225 -3.65 -5.00 14.69
N LEU A 226 -2.63 -5.07 13.83
CA LEU A 226 -1.50 -4.14 13.87
C LEU A 226 -1.98 -2.69 13.76
N LEU A 227 -2.88 -2.40 12.82
CA LEU A 227 -3.42 -1.06 12.64
C LEU A 227 -4.22 -0.59 13.86
N SER A 228 -5.03 -1.48 14.45
CA SER A 228 -5.80 -1.20 15.67
C SER A 228 -4.90 -0.91 16.86
N GLU A 229 -3.83 -1.66 17.04
CA GLU A 229 -2.81 -1.41 18.08
C GLU A 229 -2.17 -0.03 17.91
N ILE A 230 -1.76 0.31 16.68
CA ILE A 230 -1.16 1.60 16.37
C ILE A 230 -2.14 2.74 16.65
N GLN A 231 -3.39 2.65 16.19
CA GLN A 231 -4.38 3.71 16.33
C GLN A 231 -4.86 3.91 17.78
N ASN A 232 -5.03 2.82 18.55
CA ASN A 232 -5.64 2.87 19.86
C ASN A 232 -4.63 3.01 21.00
N LYS A 233 -3.36 2.59 20.79
CA LYS A 233 -2.33 2.67 21.84
C LYS A 233 -1.19 3.61 21.45
N ILE A 234 -0.56 3.40 20.29
CA ILE A 234 0.67 4.12 19.97
C ILE A 234 0.42 5.59 19.66
N ILE A 235 -0.52 5.90 18.77
CA ILE A 235 -0.78 7.26 18.32
C ILE A 235 -1.27 8.18 19.47
N PRO A 236 -2.20 7.75 20.35
CA PRO A 236 -2.59 8.58 21.49
C PRO A 236 -1.44 8.93 22.43
N ASP A 237 -0.50 7.98 22.64
CA ASP A 237 0.65 8.18 23.53
C ASP A 237 1.74 9.10 22.94
N MET A 238 1.69 9.39 21.66
CA MET A 238 2.68 10.26 21.01
C MET A 238 2.51 11.75 21.35
N ASN A 239 1.37 12.16 21.91
CA ASN A 239 1.09 13.54 22.32
C ASN A 239 1.56 14.58 21.28
N MET A 240 1.14 14.42 20.02
CA MET A 240 1.51 15.33 18.95
C MET A 240 1.01 16.74 19.21
N GLU A 241 1.85 17.75 18.94
CA GLU A 241 1.50 19.17 19.08
C GLU A 241 0.31 19.56 18.18
N ILE A 242 -0.41 20.61 18.57
CA ILE A 242 -1.50 21.19 17.77
C ILE A 242 -0.96 21.59 16.39
N GLY A 243 -1.65 21.16 15.31
CA GLY A 243 -1.21 21.37 13.92
C GLY A 243 -0.51 20.17 13.29
N TYR A 244 -0.24 19.14 14.08
CA TYR A 244 0.22 17.82 13.57
C TYR A 244 -0.91 16.82 13.69
N ASN A 245 -1.11 16.03 12.65
CA ASN A 245 -2.12 14.98 12.62
C ASN A 245 -1.64 13.78 11.83
N TYR A 246 -2.36 12.68 11.98
CA TYR A 246 -2.14 11.50 11.16
C TYR A 246 -3.35 11.19 10.28
N LYS A 247 -3.11 10.50 9.20
CA LYS A 247 -4.14 9.93 8.33
C LYS A 247 -3.68 8.57 7.85
N LEU A 248 -4.61 7.62 7.79
CA LEU A 248 -4.39 6.39 7.07
C LEU A 248 -4.30 6.70 5.58
N ILE A 249 -3.35 6.07 4.91
CA ILE A 249 -3.11 6.24 3.48
C ILE A 249 -3.03 4.87 2.79
N GLY A 250 -3.05 4.85 1.47
CA GLY A 250 -2.91 3.62 0.69
C GLY A 250 -3.93 2.55 1.07
N ASP A 251 -3.46 1.33 1.26
CA ASP A 251 -4.29 0.16 1.54
C ASP A 251 -5.03 0.26 2.88
N SER A 252 -4.42 0.88 3.90
CA SER A 252 -5.08 1.09 5.20
C SER A 252 -6.34 1.97 5.10
N ASP A 253 -6.28 3.06 4.32
CA ASP A 253 -7.44 3.94 4.08
C ASP A 253 -8.46 3.26 3.16
N MET A 254 -7.99 2.56 2.12
CA MET A 254 -8.83 1.82 1.19
C MET A 254 -9.65 0.75 1.92
N MET A 255 -9.01 -0.05 2.78
CA MET A 255 -9.69 -1.06 3.59
C MET A 255 -10.82 -0.47 4.44
N GLY A 256 -10.53 0.62 5.17
CA GLY A 256 -11.55 1.29 6.01
C GLY A 256 -12.75 1.81 5.19
N ARG A 257 -12.49 2.34 3.99
CA ARG A 257 -13.56 2.78 3.07
C ARG A 257 -14.35 1.61 2.52
N VAL A 258 -13.69 0.55 2.05
CA VAL A 258 -14.34 -0.64 1.51
C VAL A 258 -15.26 -1.28 2.53
N PHE A 259 -14.82 -1.44 3.79
CA PHE A 259 -15.69 -1.97 4.85
C PHE A 259 -16.96 -1.12 5.06
N LYS A 260 -16.84 0.20 5.07
CA LYS A 260 -18.00 1.11 5.18
C LYS A 260 -18.95 1.01 3.99
N GLU A 261 -18.42 0.95 2.77
CA GLU A 261 -19.26 0.86 1.57
C GLU A 261 -19.94 -0.51 1.46
N ILE A 262 -19.27 -1.60 1.82
CA ILE A 262 -19.90 -2.93 1.87
C ILE A 262 -20.98 -2.99 2.95
N ALA A 263 -20.75 -2.40 4.13
CA ALA A 263 -21.78 -2.34 5.15
C ALA A 263 -23.05 -1.61 4.66
N LYS A 264 -22.91 -0.49 3.95
CA LYS A 264 -24.02 0.21 3.31
C LYS A 264 -24.71 -0.67 2.25
N ALA A 265 -23.92 -1.34 1.40
CA ALA A 265 -24.44 -2.23 0.37
C ALA A 265 -25.23 -3.42 0.99
N VAL A 266 -24.75 -3.99 2.07
CA VAL A 266 -25.46 -5.06 2.81
C VAL A 266 -26.79 -4.56 3.37
N ILE A 267 -26.81 -3.37 4.00
CA ILE A 267 -28.06 -2.77 4.50
C ILE A 267 -29.03 -2.54 3.35
N LEU A 268 -28.56 -1.96 2.24
CA LEU A 268 -29.40 -1.75 1.06
C LEU A 268 -29.92 -3.08 0.49
N ALA A 269 -29.07 -4.11 0.41
CA ALA A 269 -29.47 -5.43 -0.06
C ALA A 269 -30.57 -6.04 0.83
N ILE A 270 -30.47 -5.91 2.16
CA ILE A 270 -31.48 -6.36 3.12
C ILE A 270 -32.83 -5.65 2.87
N ILE A 271 -32.79 -4.32 2.66
CA ILE A 271 -34.00 -3.52 2.35
C ILE A 271 -34.63 -3.98 1.04
N LEU A 272 -33.82 -4.15 -0.01
CA LEU A 272 -34.30 -4.60 -1.32
C LEU A 272 -34.89 -6.03 -1.26
N ILE A 273 -34.22 -6.95 -0.55
CA ILE A 273 -34.72 -8.30 -0.33
C ILE A 273 -36.08 -8.24 0.37
N TYR A 274 -36.21 -7.42 1.42
CA TYR A 274 -37.46 -7.25 2.12
C TYR A 274 -38.58 -6.72 1.20
N MET A 275 -38.28 -5.71 0.39
CA MET A 275 -39.27 -5.13 -0.55
C MET A 275 -39.72 -6.16 -1.61
N VAL A 276 -38.76 -6.88 -2.21
CA VAL A 276 -39.08 -7.92 -3.22
C VAL A 276 -39.93 -9.03 -2.60
N LEU A 277 -39.57 -9.52 -1.40
CA LEU A 277 -40.34 -10.54 -0.70
C LEU A 277 -41.73 -10.03 -0.28
N GLY A 278 -41.85 -8.76 0.11
CA GLY A 278 -43.11 -8.14 0.44
C GLY A 278 -44.05 -8.06 -0.76
N ALA A 279 -43.53 -7.77 -1.93
CA ALA A 279 -44.28 -7.78 -3.19
C ALA A 279 -44.70 -9.21 -3.63
N GLU A 280 -43.78 -10.17 -3.51
CA GLU A 280 -44.01 -11.57 -3.93
C GLU A 280 -45.07 -12.28 -3.03
N PHE A 281 -44.98 -12.06 -1.74
CA PHE A 281 -45.90 -12.71 -0.77
C PHE A 281 -47.12 -11.87 -0.43
N GLU A 282 -47.29 -10.70 -1.01
CA GLU A 282 -48.40 -9.76 -0.70
C GLU A 282 -48.59 -9.55 0.82
N SER A 283 -47.52 -9.65 1.59
CA SER A 283 -47.50 -9.63 3.04
C SER A 283 -46.26 -8.98 3.62
N PHE A 284 -46.41 -8.15 4.64
CA PHE A 284 -45.28 -7.57 5.38
C PHE A 284 -44.72 -8.48 6.49
N ARG A 285 -45.44 -9.52 6.89
CA ARG A 285 -45.02 -10.43 7.97
C ARG A 285 -44.15 -11.58 7.46
N GLN A 286 -44.46 -12.12 6.30
CA GLN A 286 -43.73 -13.27 5.75
C GLN A 286 -42.28 -12.96 5.41
N PRO A 287 -41.92 -11.81 4.83
CA PRO A 287 -40.54 -11.41 4.63
C PRO A 287 -39.70 -11.38 5.91
N LEU A 288 -40.27 -10.90 7.02
CA LEU A 288 -39.58 -10.88 8.31
C LEU A 288 -39.24 -12.30 8.81
N VAL A 289 -40.15 -13.26 8.63
CA VAL A 289 -39.88 -14.67 8.98
C VAL A 289 -38.77 -15.26 8.14
N ILE A 290 -38.78 -15.01 6.82
CA ILE A 290 -37.72 -15.45 5.90
C ILE A 290 -36.37 -14.83 6.27
N MET A 291 -36.35 -13.53 6.58
CA MET A 291 -35.15 -12.82 6.95
C MET A 291 -34.54 -13.23 8.29
N MET A 292 -35.29 -13.90 9.17
CA MET A 292 -34.73 -14.52 10.38
C MET A 292 -33.69 -15.60 10.09
N SER A 293 -33.57 -16.06 8.84
CA SER A 293 -32.49 -16.95 8.41
C SER A 293 -31.15 -16.23 8.24
N LEU A 294 -31.13 -14.90 8.01
CA LEU A 294 -29.91 -14.12 7.76
C LEU A 294 -28.96 -14.09 8.97
N PRO A 295 -29.41 -13.89 10.23
CA PRO A 295 -28.50 -13.97 11.38
C PRO A 295 -27.76 -15.31 11.49
N PHE A 296 -28.41 -16.42 11.15
CA PHE A 296 -27.77 -17.75 11.16
C PHE A 296 -26.68 -17.85 10.08
N ALA A 297 -26.90 -17.23 8.92
CA ALA A 297 -25.88 -17.16 7.88
C ALA A 297 -24.65 -16.38 8.34
N VAL A 298 -24.83 -15.25 9.05
CA VAL A 298 -23.73 -14.46 9.64
C VAL A 298 -22.93 -15.31 10.61
N ILE A 299 -23.62 -15.98 11.55
CA ILE A 299 -22.98 -16.86 12.53
C ILE A 299 -22.19 -17.97 11.83
N GLY A 300 -22.78 -18.61 10.82
CA GLY A 300 -22.12 -19.65 10.03
C GLY A 300 -20.86 -19.14 9.32
N ALA A 301 -20.91 -17.96 8.71
CA ALA A 301 -19.76 -17.35 8.04
C ALA A 301 -18.63 -17.00 9.02
N VAL A 302 -18.95 -16.41 10.18
CA VAL A 302 -17.98 -16.08 11.21
C VAL A 302 -17.33 -17.34 11.78
N LEU A 303 -18.13 -18.37 12.09
CA LEU A 303 -17.61 -19.65 12.56
C LEU A 303 -16.69 -20.33 11.54
N ALA A 304 -17.03 -20.28 10.25
CA ALA A 304 -16.19 -20.84 9.20
C ALA A 304 -14.84 -20.11 9.10
N LEU A 305 -14.81 -18.78 9.20
CA LEU A 305 -13.57 -18.00 9.21
C LEU A 305 -12.71 -18.33 10.45
N LEU A 306 -13.33 -18.46 11.63
CA LEU A 306 -12.64 -18.84 12.86
C LEU A 306 -12.04 -20.24 12.78
N LEU A 307 -12.79 -21.22 12.28
CA LEU A 307 -12.30 -22.60 12.12
C LEU A 307 -11.18 -22.70 11.08
N ALA A 308 -11.24 -21.90 10.03
CA ALA A 308 -10.20 -21.81 9.00
C ALA A 308 -9.00 -20.96 9.44
N ASN A 309 -9.04 -20.35 10.62
CA ASN A 309 -8.02 -19.40 11.12
C ASN A 309 -7.73 -18.27 10.10
N GLN A 310 -8.78 -17.81 9.43
CA GLN A 310 -8.70 -16.74 8.42
C GLN A 310 -9.26 -15.43 8.96
N THR A 311 -8.66 -14.32 8.53
CA THR A 311 -9.15 -12.99 8.88
C THR A 311 -10.18 -12.49 7.87
N ALA A 312 -11.10 -11.63 8.34
CA ALA A 312 -12.04 -10.96 7.45
C ALA A 312 -11.29 -10.04 6.50
N ASN A 313 -11.37 -10.33 5.21
CA ASN A 313 -10.73 -9.56 4.14
C ASN A 313 -11.79 -9.17 3.08
N MET A 314 -11.38 -8.43 2.06
CA MET A 314 -12.28 -7.96 1.01
C MET A 314 -13.00 -9.14 0.30
N MET A 315 -12.30 -10.26 0.08
CA MET A 315 -12.89 -11.43 -0.59
C MET A 315 -13.93 -12.12 0.30
N SER A 316 -13.67 -12.23 1.61
CA SER A 316 -14.64 -12.80 2.55
C SER A 316 -15.91 -11.95 2.66
N LEU A 317 -15.80 -10.60 2.56
CA LEU A 317 -16.96 -9.71 2.55
C LEU A 317 -17.81 -9.84 1.28
N ILE A 318 -17.17 -10.02 0.12
CA ILE A 318 -17.88 -10.32 -1.13
C ILE A 318 -18.61 -11.67 -1.00
N GLY A 319 -17.92 -12.70 -0.50
CA GLY A 319 -18.51 -14.01 -0.23
C GLY A 319 -19.69 -13.94 0.75
N PHE A 320 -19.58 -13.11 1.79
CA PHE A 320 -20.66 -12.83 2.72
C PHE A 320 -21.90 -12.22 2.04
N THR A 321 -21.70 -11.23 1.15
CA THR A 321 -22.81 -10.62 0.40
C THR A 321 -23.50 -11.63 -0.51
N MET A 322 -22.75 -12.52 -1.16
CA MET A 322 -23.33 -13.62 -1.96
C MET A 322 -24.09 -14.63 -1.10
N LEU A 323 -23.59 -14.94 0.12
CA LEU A 323 -24.21 -15.86 1.04
C LEU A 323 -25.62 -15.39 1.47
N LEU A 324 -25.82 -14.08 1.66
CA LEU A 324 -27.13 -13.51 2.00
C LEU A 324 -28.19 -13.86 0.95
N GLY A 325 -27.85 -13.74 -0.36
CA GLY A 325 -28.76 -14.12 -1.44
C GLY A 325 -29.03 -15.61 -1.51
N LEU A 326 -28.01 -16.45 -1.29
CA LEU A 326 -28.15 -17.91 -1.35
C LEU A 326 -29.04 -18.44 -0.23
N VAL A 327 -28.88 -17.93 1.01
CA VAL A 327 -29.66 -18.33 2.18
C VAL A 327 -31.12 -17.89 2.02
N THR A 328 -31.36 -16.68 1.54
CA THR A 328 -32.71 -16.14 1.30
C THR A 328 -33.46 -17.01 0.30
N LYS A 329 -32.83 -17.44 -0.80
CA LYS A 329 -33.44 -18.34 -1.80
C LYS A 329 -33.94 -19.64 -1.18
N ASN A 330 -33.12 -20.27 -0.33
CA ASN A 330 -33.52 -21.53 0.31
C ASN A 330 -34.68 -21.33 1.30
N ALA A 331 -34.69 -20.23 2.06
CA ALA A 331 -35.76 -19.90 2.98
C ALA A 331 -37.07 -19.58 2.24
N ILE A 332 -37.04 -18.88 1.10
CA ILE A 332 -38.18 -18.60 0.24
C ILE A 332 -38.86 -19.91 -0.17
N LEU A 333 -38.10 -20.86 -0.73
CA LEU A 333 -38.65 -22.12 -1.22
C LEU A 333 -39.33 -22.95 -0.15
N LEU A 334 -38.87 -22.87 1.08
CA LEU A 334 -39.45 -23.60 2.22
C LEU A 334 -40.72 -22.92 2.73
N VAL A 335 -40.73 -21.60 2.89
CA VAL A 335 -41.87 -20.83 3.37
C VAL A 335 -43.00 -20.82 2.33
N ASP A 336 -42.69 -20.68 1.04
CA ASP A 336 -43.68 -20.72 -0.04
C ASP A 336 -44.43 -22.08 -0.05
N TYR A 337 -43.69 -23.19 0.03
CA TYR A 337 -44.33 -24.50 0.11
C TYR A 337 -45.16 -24.70 1.34
N ALA A 338 -44.70 -24.21 2.51
CA ALA A 338 -45.45 -24.28 3.76
C ALA A 338 -46.77 -23.49 3.66
N ASN A 339 -46.77 -22.31 3.03
CA ASN A 339 -47.98 -21.53 2.79
C ASN A 339 -48.94 -22.26 1.85
N GLN A 340 -48.48 -22.81 0.74
CA GLN A 340 -49.31 -23.61 -0.16
C GLN A 340 -49.96 -24.83 0.53
N ALA A 341 -49.22 -25.48 1.45
CA ALA A 341 -49.78 -26.59 2.23
C ALA A 341 -50.85 -26.13 3.22
N ARG A 342 -50.68 -24.94 3.80
CA ARG A 342 -51.70 -24.31 4.67
C ARG A 342 -52.97 -23.92 3.91
N ASP A 343 -52.81 -23.36 2.71
CA ASP A 343 -53.94 -22.98 1.83
C ASP A 343 -54.76 -24.20 1.40
N ARG A 344 -54.14 -25.40 1.38
CA ARG A 344 -54.83 -26.70 1.20
C ARG A 344 -55.52 -27.23 2.48
N GLY A 345 -55.58 -26.43 3.55
CA GLY A 345 -56.28 -26.75 4.82
C GLY A 345 -55.44 -27.53 5.84
N LYS A 346 -54.10 -27.63 5.68
CA LYS A 346 -53.25 -28.30 6.68
C LYS A 346 -52.94 -27.39 7.87
N ASP A 347 -52.84 -28.01 9.04
CA ASP A 347 -52.36 -27.31 10.24
C ASP A 347 -50.92 -26.83 10.07
N VAL A 348 -50.55 -25.72 10.72
CA VAL A 348 -49.25 -25.07 10.62
C VAL A 348 -48.08 -26.03 10.84
N LYS A 349 -48.20 -26.87 11.88
CA LYS A 349 -47.15 -27.84 12.22
C LYS A 349 -46.97 -28.91 11.16
N SER A 350 -48.08 -29.47 10.65
CA SER A 350 -48.05 -30.48 9.57
C SER A 350 -47.57 -29.89 8.25
N ALA A 351 -47.96 -28.66 7.92
CA ALA A 351 -47.50 -27.95 6.71
C ALA A 351 -45.97 -27.71 6.73
N ILE A 352 -45.40 -27.30 7.86
CA ILE A 352 -43.97 -27.11 8.02
C ILE A 352 -43.21 -28.43 7.92
N LEU A 353 -43.67 -29.48 8.58
CA LEU A 353 -43.04 -30.81 8.53
C LEU A 353 -43.03 -31.37 7.12
N GLU A 354 -44.12 -31.21 6.37
CA GLU A 354 -44.22 -31.64 4.99
C GLU A 354 -43.30 -30.80 4.08
N ALA A 355 -43.26 -29.46 4.23
CA ALA A 355 -42.37 -28.59 3.52
C ALA A 355 -40.91 -28.99 3.73
N CYS A 356 -40.51 -29.24 4.98
CA CYS A 356 -39.15 -29.68 5.32
C CYS A 356 -38.84 -31.04 4.67
N SER A 357 -39.75 -32.03 4.76
CA SER A 357 -39.49 -33.37 4.21
C SER A 357 -39.34 -33.38 2.69
N LEU A 358 -40.12 -32.61 1.97
CA LEU A 358 -40.10 -32.55 0.50
C LEU A 358 -39.00 -31.65 -0.04
N ARG A 359 -38.71 -30.53 0.65
CA ARG A 359 -37.69 -29.55 0.17
C ARG A 359 -36.27 -29.83 0.67
N LEU A 360 -36.11 -30.69 1.70
CA LEU A 360 -34.80 -31.03 2.22
C LEU A 360 -33.85 -31.57 1.14
N ARG A 361 -34.31 -32.52 0.34
CA ARG A 361 -33.47 -33.14 -0.72
C ARG A 361 -33.01 -32.14 -1.78
N PRO A 362 -33.88 -31.34 -2.41
CA PRO A 362 -33.42 -30.28 -3.35
C PRO A 362 -32.49 -29.25 -2.72
N ILE A 363 -32.75 -28.79 -1.50
CA ILE A 363 -31.91 -27.83 -0.81
C ILE A 363 -30.54 -28.43 -0.50
N CYS A 364 -30.45 -29.65 0.00
CA CYS A 364 -29.19 -30.33 0.23
C CYS A 364 -28.39 -30.56 -1.07
N MET A 365 -29.06 -30.92 -2.17
CA MET A 365 -28.40 -31.10 -3.46
C MET A 365 -27.76 -29.77 -3.96
N THR A 366 -28.50 -28.68 -3.90
CA THR A 366 -28.00 -27.38 -4.34
C THR A 366 -26.88 -26.85 -3.45
N THR A 367 -27.01 -26.98 -2.12
CA THR A 367 -25.99 -26.52 -1.17
C THR A 367 -24.71 -27.36 -1.26
N LEU A 368 -24.82 -28.69 -1.35
CA LEU A 368 -23.66 -29.58 -1.53
C LEU A 368 -22.97 -29.32 -2.86
N SER A 369 -23.74 -29.14 -3.95
CA SER A 369 -23.17 -28.80 -5.25
C SER A 369 -22.39 -27.47 -5.22
N THR A 370 -22.95 -26.45 -4.53
CA THR A 370 -22.27 -25.15 -4.39
C THR A 370 -21.00 -25.28 -3.53
N ILE A 371 -21.06 -26.00 -2.41
CA ILE A 371 -19.90 -26.22 -1.53
C ILE A 371 -18.81 -26.97 -2.29
N LEU A 372 -19.14 -28.08 -2.94
CA LEU A 372 -18.18 -28.91 -3.70
C LEU A 372 -17.61 -28.14 -4.91
N GLY A 373 -18.41 -27.31 -5.56
CA GLY A 373 -17.95 -26.45 -6.66
C GLY A 373 -16.96 -25.36 -6.24
N MET A 374 -17.11 -24.85 -4.99
CA MET A 374 -16.21 -23.83 -4.44
C MET A 374 -15.02 -24.43 -3.68
N LEU A 375 -15.06 -25.71 -3.34
CA LEU A 375 -14.05 -26.38 -2.54
C LEU A 375 -12.63 -26.29 -3.14
N PRO A 376 -12.40 -26.48 -4.46
CA PRO A 376 -11.07 -26.36 -5.03
C PRO A 376 -10.45 -24.97 -4.84
N VAL A 377 -11.28 -23.92 -4.96
CA VAL A 377 -10.84 -22.53 -4.75
C VAL A 377 -10.56 -22.29 -3.27
N ALA A 378 -11.44 -22.79 -2.38
CA ALA A 378 -11.28 -22.63 -0.93
C ALA A 378 -10.04 -23.35 -0.38
N LEU A 379 -9.62 -24.46 -0.99
CA LEU A 379 -8.42 -25.21 -0.65
C LEU A 379 -7.15 -24.70 -1.34
N GLY A 380 -7.24 -23.64 -2.15
CA GLY A 380 -6.08 -23.10 -2.83
C GLY A 380 -5.48 -24.00 -3.91
N LEU A 381 -6.30 -24.87 -4.54
CA LEU A 381 -5.84 -25.86 -5.54
C LEU A 381 -5.71 -25.28 -6.96
N GLY A 382 -5.66 -23.97 -7.11
CA GLY A 382 -5.56 -23.31 -8.42
C GLY A 382 -4.59 -22.14 -8.45
N ALA A 383 -4.14 -21.77 -9.66
CA ALA A 383 -3.34 -20.57 -9.87
C ALA A 383 -4.19 -19.33 -9.53
N GLY A 384 -3.82 -18.60 -8.45
CA GLY A 384 -4.53 -17.42 -7.99
C GLY A 384 -5.54 -17.67 -6.86
N ALA A 385 -5.51 -18.82 -6.23
CA ALA A 385 -6.30 -19.15 -5.03
C ALA A 385 -5.56 -18.73 -3.74
#